data_24add5a3204f9a33fcfdbedc343de30f
#
_entry.id   24add5a3204f9a33fcfdbedc343de30f
#
_cell.length_a   1.000
_cell.length_b   1.000
_cell.length_c   1.000
_cell.angle_alpha   90.00
_cell.angle_beta   90.00
_cell.angle_gamma   90.00
#
_symmetry.space_group_name_H-M   'P 1'
#
loop_
_entity.id
_entity.type
_entity.pdbx_description
1 polymer ?
#
loop_
_entity_poly.entity_id
_entity_poly.type
_entity_poly.pdbx_seq_one_letter_code
_entity_poly.pdbx_strand_id
1 'polypeptide(L)'
;MIYVMDSSALIALVEDEPGAGLVESLLGSGTDACLVHAVNLCEAYYDFVRASDVGRADELIAGLMDTGLIIREDMDAAFWQRAGLHKATIKRVSLADCFCLALADRLDAEIVTADHHEFDPIVEQGLCKATFIR
;
A
#
# COMPACT_ATOMS: atom_id res chain seq x y z
N MET A 1 -15.00 -1.69 6.45
CA MET A 1 -14.08 -2.16 5.39
C MET A 1 -12.65 -2.07 5.87
N ILE A 2 -11.82 -2.98 5.41
CA ILE A 2 -10.38 -2.96 5.64
C ILE A 2 -9.69 -2.67 4.31
N TYR A 3 -8.83 -1.67 4.30
CA TYR A 3 -8.06 -1.27 3.13
C TYR A 3 -6.56 -1.42 3.40
N VAL A 4 -5.84 -1.95 2.43
CA VAL A 4 -4.37 -2.02 2.46
C VAL A 4 -3.86 -1.06 1.40
N MET A 5 -3.10 -0.06 1.83
CA MET A 5 -2.50 0.94 0.94
C MET A 5 -1.20 0.40 0.36
N ASP A 6 -1.00 0.54 -0.94
CA ASP A 6 0.33 0.39 -1.51
C ASP A 6 1.10 1.72 -1.44
N SER A 7 2.37 1.71 -1.83
CA SER A 7 3.19 2.92 -1.79
C SER A 7 2.66 4.03 -2.70
N SER A 8 2.09 3.69 -3.86
CA SER A 8 1.59 4.68 -4.82
C SER A 8 0.43 5.51 -4.26
N ALA A 9 -0.44 4.91 -3.47
CA ALA A 9 -1.54 5.62 -2.81
C ALA A 9 -1.02 6.62 -1.77
N LEU A 10 -0.03 6.22 -0.96
CA LEU A 10 0.56 7.10 0.04
C LEU A 10 1.34 8.25 -0.59
N ILE A 11 2.08 7.98 -1.66
CA ILE A 11 2.82 9.00 -2.41
C ILE A 11 1.84 9.99 -3.04
N ALA A 12 0.75 9.52 -3.63
CA ALA A 12 -0.26 10.40 -4.21
C ALA A 12 -0.87 11.33 -3.18
N LEU A 13 -1.15 10.83 -1.98
CA LEU A 13 -1.67 11.66 -0.89
C LEU A 13 -0.68 12.77 -0.49
N VAL A 14 0.57 12.40 -0.26
CA VAL A 14 1.60 13.32 0.23
C VAL A 14 1.98 14.36 -0.83
N GLU A 15 2.08 13.96 -2.09
CA GLU A 15 2.50 14.81 -3.20
C GLU A 15 1.33 15.48 -3.92
N ASP A 16 0.13 15.35 -3.39
CA ASP A 16 -1.11 15.92 -3.95
C ASP A 16 -1.29 15.55 -5.43
N GLU A 17 -1.07 14.28 -5.74
CA GLU A 17 -1.30 13.74 -7.08
C GLU A 17 -2.79 13.43 -7.31
N PRO A 18 -3.23 13.23 -8.56
CA PRO A 18 -4.60 12.80 -8.82
C PRO A 18 -4.97 11.55 -8.02
N GLY A 19 -6.10 11.60 -7.33
CA GLY A 19 -6.56 10.55 -6.43
C GLY A 19 -6.29 10.81 -4.96
N ALA A 20 -5.49 11.83 -4.60
CA ALA A 20 -5.19 12.17 -3.20
C ALA A 20 -6.44 12.36 -2.35
N GLY A 21 -7.47 13.00 -2.90
CA GLY A 21 -8.74 13.22 -2.19
C GLY A 21 -9.45 11.93 -1.79
N LEU A 22 -9.37 10.89 -2.62
CA LEU A 22 -9.96 9.59 -2.29
C LEU A 22 -9.19 8.94 -1.13
N VAL A 23 -7.87 8.96 -1.16
CA VAL A 23 -7.05 8.40 -0.08
C VAL A 23 -7.31 9.13 1.24
N GLU A 24 -7.36 10.46 1.19
CA GLU A 24 -7.69 11.28 2.37
C GLU A 24 -9.06 10.93 2.93
N SER A 25 -10.05 10.75 2.07
CA SER A 25 -11.41 10.38 2.44
C SER A 25 -11.46 9.02 3.14
N LEU A 26 -10.71 8.03 2.63
CA LEU A 26 -10.65 6.69 3.24
C LEU A 26 -9.99 6.74 4.62
N LEU A 27 -8.89 7.48 4.76
CA LEU A 27 -8.20 7.64 6.04
C LEU A 27 -9.06 8.39 7.07
N GLY A 28 -9.87 9.33 6.63
CA GLY A 28 -10.71 10.16 7.49
C GLY A 28 -12.11 9.60 7.77
N SER A 29 -12.46 8.44 7.21
CA SER A 29 -13.84 7.92 7.29
C SER A 29 -14.30 7.57 8.70
N GLY A 30 -13.38 7.21 9.61
CA GLY A 30 -13.70 6.79 10.98
C GLY A 30 -14.36 5.42 11.10
N THR A 31 -14.81 4.82 10.00
CA THR A 31 -15.47 3.51 9.96
C THR A 31 -14.62 2.45 9.28
N ASP A 32 -13.62 2.85 8.50
CA ASP A 32 -12.75 1.96 7.75
C ASP A 32 -11.37 1.89 8.40
N ALA A 33 -10.77 0.71 8.38
CA ALA A 33 -9.39 0.53 8.81
C ALA A 33 -8.48 0.63 7.58
N CYS A 34 -7.50 1.53 7.63
CA CYS A 34 -6.51 1.70 6.59
C CYS A 34 -5.14 1.27 7.10
N LEU A 35 -4.55 0.31 6.43
CA LEU A 35 -3.30 -0.31 6.83
C LEU A 35 -2.26 -0.20 5.71
N VAL A 36 -1.00 -0.28 6.09
CA VAL A 36 0.11 -0.41 5.14
C VAL A 36 1.11 -1.44 5.68
N HIS A 37 1.63 -2.29 4.81
CA HIS A 37 2.75 -3.14 5.19
C HIS A 37 4.03 -2.31 5.25
N ALA A 38 4.90 -2.62 6.23
CA ALA A 38 6.15 -1.89 6.44
C ALA A 38 7.04 -1.84 5.19
N VAL A 39 7.03 -2.87 4.34
CA VAL A 39 7.80 -2.87 3.08
C VAL A 39 7.28 -1.80 2.11
N ASN A 40 5.96 -1.66 1.99
CA ASN A 40 5.36 -0.61 1.15
C ASN A 40 5.59 0.79 1.74
N LEU A 41 5.56 0.90 3.07
CA LEU A 41 5.91 2.15 3.73
C LEU A 41 7.38 2.52 3.50
N CYS A 42 8.27 1.53 3.51
CA CYS A 42 9.69 1.72 3.19
C CYS A 42 9.87 2.27 1.76
N GLU A 43 9.10 1.78 0.79
CA GLU A 43 9.12 2.34 -0.57
C GLU A 43 8.70 3.81 -0.60
N ALA A 44 7.62 4.16 0.07
CA ALA A 44 7.19 5.54 0.17
C ALA A 44 8.27 6.41 0.85
N TYR A 45 8.87 5.90 1.91
CA TYR A 45 9.91 6.59 2.65
C TYR A 45 11.12 6.93 1.77
N TYR A 46 11.68 5.94 1.05
CA TYR A 46 12.85 6.23 0.23
C TYR A 46 12.53 7.18 -0.93
N ASP A 47 11.30 7.14 -1.44
CA ASP A 47 10.86 8.08 -2.46
C ASP A 47 10.82 9.51 -1.90
N PHE A 48 10.30 9.70 -0.70
CA PHE A 48 10.31 11.00 -0.02
C PHE A 48 11.73 11.50 0.25
N VAL A 49 12.63 10.62 0.67
CA VAL A 49 14.05 10.98 0.88
C VAL A 49 14.69 11.46 -0.42
N ARG A 50 14.45 10.74 -1.52
CA ARG A 50 14.99 11.11 -2.84
C ARG A 50 14.43 12.43 -3.34
N ALA A 51 13.17 12.70 -3.06
CA ALA A 51 12.50 13.93 -3.50
C ALA A 51 12.93 15.17 -2.69
N SER A 52 13.41 14.99 -1.47
CA SER A 52 13.81 16.08 -0.58
C SER A 52 15.01 15.69 0.29
N ASP A 53 14.79 15.27 1.52
CA ASP A 53 15.82 14.84 2.48
C ASP A 53 15.21 13.95 3.58
N VAL A 54 16.05 13.42 4.46
CA VAL A 54 15.64 12.54 5.57
C VAL A 54 14.71 13.27 6.54
N GLY A 55 15.02 14.50 6.90
CA GLY A 55 14.20 15.28 7.85
C GLY A 55 12.78 15.47 7.33
N ARG A 56 12.63 15.83 6.06
CA ARG A 56 11.33 16.00 5.45
C ARG A 56 10.58 14.66 5.32
N ALA A 57 11.29 13.60 4.94
CA ALA A 57 10.69 12.26 4.87
C ALA A 57 10.16 11.80 6.24
N ASP A 58 10.91 12.02 7.30
CA ASP A 58 10.49 11.69 8.66
C ASP A 58 9.22 12.46 9.07
N GLU A 59 9.13 13.75 8.73
CA GLU A 59 7.93 14.56 8.96
C GLU A 59 6.72 14.02 8.19
N LEU A 60 6.91 13.63 6.94
CA LEU A 60 5.84 13.10 6.10
C LEU A 60 5.31 11.76 6.64
N ILE A 61 6.19 10.88 7.09
CA ILE A 61 5.79 9.61 7.71
C ILE A 61 5.01 9.88 9.01
N ALA A 62 5.49 10.79 9.86
CA ALA A 62 4.77 11.16 11.08
C ALA A 62 3.37 11.69 10.77
N GLY A 63 3.24 12.52 9.74
CA GLY A 63 1.95 13.02 9.29
C GLY A 63 1.00 11.91 8.82
N LEU A 64 1.53 10.91 8.11
CA LEU A 64 0.74 9.74 7.71
C LEU A 64 0.25 8.95 8.92
N MET A 65 1.09 8.76 9.93
CA MET A 65 0.67 8.07 11.17
C MET A 65 -0.42 8.83 11.90
N ASP A 66 -0.36 10.16 11.90
CA ASP A 66 -1.38 11.02 12.53
C ASP A 66 -2.75 10.92 11.86
N THR A 67 -2.82 10.44 10.61
CA THR A 67 -4.11 10.20 9.93
C THR A 67 -4.85 8.97 10.45
N GLY A 68 -4.21 8.14 11.27
CA GLY A 68 -4.77 6.87 11.72
C GLY A 68 -4.34 5.67 10.88
N LEU A 69 -3.42 5.84 9.92
CA LEU A 69 -2.84 4.75 9.15
C LEU A 69 -2.11 3.78 10.08
N ILE A 70 -2.40 2.49 9.94
CA ILE A 70 -1.85 1.44 10.79
C ILE A 70 -0.72 0.73 10.05
N ILE A 71 0.47 0.68 10.65
CA ILE A 71 1.60 -0.07 10.09
C ILE A 71 1.49 -1.53 10.53
N ARG A 72 1.67 -2.45 9.58
CA ARG A 72 1.78 -3.89 9.84
C ARG A 72 3.17 -4.36 9.46
N GLU A 73 3.74 -5.18 10.33
CA GLU A 73 5.09 -5.76 10.16
C GLU A 73 5.05 -7.28 10.04
N ASP A 74 3.94 -7.83 9.56
CA ASP A 74 3.75 -9.26 9.41
C ASP A 74 4.90 -9.88 8.62
N MET A 75 5.58 -10.85 9.21
CA MET A 75 6.74 -11.53 8.62
C MET A 75 6.93 -12.93 9.17
N ASP A 76 5.89 -13.52 9.73
CA ASP A 76 5.91 -14.94 10.10
C ASP A 76 6.01 -15.83 8.85
N ALA A 77 6.36 -17.09 9.03
CA ALA A 77 6.63 -18.00 7.91
C ALA A 77 5.45 -18.11 6.94
N ALA A 78 4.23 -18.22 7.44
CA ALA A 78 3.04 -18.28 6.58
C ALA A 78 2.90 -17.00 5.72
N PHE A 79 3.25 -15.85 6.28
CA PHE A 79 3.17 -14.58 5.57
C PHE A 79 4.20 -14.44 4.45
N TRP A 80 5.51 -14.63 4.75
CA TRP A 80 6.52 -14.48 3.70
C TRP A 80 6.45 -15.60 2.66
N GLN A 81 5.98 -16.80 3.02
CA GLN A 81 5.72 -17.86 2.05
C GLN A 81 4.59 -17.47 1.10
N ARG A 82 3.53 -16.84 1.60
CA ARG A 82 2.44 -16.32 0.75
C ARG A 82 2.92 -15.24 -0.20
N ALA A 83 3.70 -14.28 0.29
CA ALA A 83 4.31 -13.25 -0.55
C ALA A 83 5.23 -13.85 -1.61
N GLY A 84 6.07 -14.81 -1.23
CA GLY A 84 6.96 -15.52 -2.14
C GLY A 84 6.22 -16.31 -3.20
N LEU A 85 5.10 -16.93 -2.84
CA LEU A 85 4.25 -17.65 -3.79
C LEU A 85 3.65 -16.70 -4.84
N HIS A 86 3.18 -15.53 -4.42
CA HIS A 86 2.73 -14.49 -5.35
C HIS A 86 3.85 -14.09 -6.32
N LYS A 87 5.05 -13.85 -5.79
CA LYS A 87 6.20 -13.48 -6.64
C LYS A 87 6.55 -14.56 -7.65
N ALA A 88 6.45 -15.82 -7.26
CA ALA A 88 6.76 -16.97 -8.13
C ALA A 88 5.72 -17.18 -9.23
N THR A 89 4.46 -16.86 -8.98
CA THR A 89 3.34 -17.22 -9.88
C THR A 89 2.80 -16.04 -10.69
N ILE A 90 2.97 -14.81 -10.23
CA ILE A 90 2.52 -13.62 -10.94
C ILE A 90 3.68 -13.04 -11.76
N LYS A 91 3.50 -12.87 -13.08
CA LYS A 91 4.60 -12.53 -13.98
C LYS A 91 5.18 -11.13 -13.79
N ARG A 92 4.44 -10.14 -13.51
CA ARG A 92 4.89 -8.74 -13.49
C ARG A 92 4.47 -8.06 -12.21
N VAL A 93 5.03 -8.53 -11.12
CA VAL A 93 4.75 -7.96 -9.81
C VAL A 93 6.06 -7.71 -9.08
N SER A 94 6.19 -6.55 -8.43
CA SER A 94 7.34 -6.28 -7.57
C SER A 94 7.24 -7.10 -6.29
N LEU A 95 8.39 -7.35 -5.65
CA LEU A 95 8.39 -8.03 -4.36
C LEU A 95 7.58 -7.25 -3.30
N ALA A 96 7.72 -5.92 -3.30
CA ALA A 96 6.96 -5.08 -2.37
C ALA A 96 5.45 -5.22 -2.56
N ASP A 97 4.96 -5.28 -3.80
CA ASP A 97 3.53 -5.49 -4.06
C ASP A 97 3.07 -6.89 -3.66
N CYS A 98 3.97 -7.87 -3.65
CA CYS A 98 3.66 -9.20 -3.11
C CYS A 98 3.39 -9.16 -1.61
N PHE A 99 4.08 -8.31 -0.86
CA PHE A 99 3.78 -8.09 0.56
C PHE A 99 2.44 -7.38 0.76
N CYS A 100 2.11 -6.43 -0.09
CA CYS A 100 0.79 -5.80 -0.11
C CYS A 100 -0.32 -6.83 -0.37
N LEU A 101 -0.14 -7.68 -1.37
CA LEU A 101 -1.08 -8.78 -1.70
C LEU A 101 -1.23 -9.76 -0.54
N ALA A 102 -0.12 -10.18 0.07
CA ALA A 102 -0.15 -11.12 1.18
C ALA A 102 -0.89 -10.54 2.39
N LEU A 103 -0.73 -9.26 2.66
CA LEU A 103 -1.46 -8.61 3.75
C LEU A 103 -2.96 -8.51 3.44
N ALA A 104 -3.31 -8.16 2.21
CA ALA A 104 -4.71 -8.13 1.76
C ALA A 104 -5.35 -9.52 1.85
N ASP A 105 -4.64 -10.57 1.44
CA ASP A 105 -5.11 -11.95 1.58
C ASP A 105 -5.38 -12.30 3.05
N ARG A 106 -4.42 -12.00 3.93
CA ARG A 106 -4.51 -12.34 5.36
C ARG A 106 -5.71 -11.68 6.03
N LEU A 107 -6.03 -10.45 5.63
CA LEU A 107 -7.08 -9.65 6.25
C LEU A 107 -8.40 -9.64 5.48
N ASP A 108 -8.47 -10.31 4.34
CA ASP A 108 -9.58 -10.21 3.39
C ASP A 108 -9.88 -8.73 3.08
N ALA A 109 -8.84 -7.99 2.75
CA ALA A 109 -8.88 -6.54 2.57
C ALA A 109 -8.84 -6.16 1.09
N GLU A 110 -9.27 -4.94 0.80
CA GLU A 110 -9.19 -4.34 -0.52
C GLU A 110 -7.92 -3.48 -0.62
N ILE A 111 -7.19 -3.62 -1.73
CA ILE A 111 -5.97 -2.84 -1.97
C ILE A 111 -6.35 -1.48 -2.54
N VAL A 112 -5.68 -0.43 -2.07
CA VAL A 112 -5.82 0.93 -2.60
C VAL A 112 -4.53 1.29 -3.32
N THR A 113 -4.62 1.59 -4.61
CA THR A 113 -3.46 1.78 -5.49
C THR A 113 -3.74 2.78 -6.60
N ALA A 114 -2.67 3.40 -7.12
CA ALA A 114 -2.69 4.17 -8.36
C ALA A 114 -2.08 3.37 -9.53
N ASP A 115 -1.54 2.18 -9.27
CA ASP A 115 -0.72 1.44 -10.23
C ASP A 115 -1.55 0.44 -11.04
N HIS A 116 -2.13 0.91 -12.13
CA HIS A 116 -2.84 0.05 -13.08
C HIS A 116 -1.92 -0.95 -13.77
N HIS A 117 -0.66 -0.58 -14.01
CA HIS A 117 0.28 -1.43 -14.72
C HIS A 117 0.50 -2.76 -13.99
N GLU A 118 0.70 -2.73 -12.69
CA GLU A 118 0.88 -3.94 -11.89
C GLU A 118 -0.44 -4.57 -11.46
N PHE A 119 -1.43 -3.79 -11.02
CA PHE A 119 -2.62 -4.35 -10.38
C PHE A 119 -3.77 -4.69 -11.32
N ASP A 120 -3.91 -4.06 -12.48
CA ASP A 120 -4.98 -4.45 -13.42
C ASP A 120 -4.94 -5.94 -13.76
N PRO A 121 -3.79 -6.53 -14.17
CA PRO A 121 -3.73 -7.96 -14.47
C PRO A 121 -4.04 -8.84 -13.26
N ILE A 122 -3.67 -8.41 -12.06
CA ILE A 122 -3.87 -9.17 -10.82
C ILE A 122 -5.37 -9.20 -10.47
N VAL A 123 -6.06 -8.07 -10.61
CA VAL A 123 -7.50 -7.97 -10.40
C VAL A 123 -8.25 -8.79 -11.45
N GLU A 124 -7.85 -8.71 -12.71
CA GLU A 124 -8.46 -9.48 -13.81
C GLU A 124 -8.36 -10.98 -13.58
N GLN A 125 -7.27 -11.46 -12.96
CA GLN A 125 -7.10 -12.85 -12.59
C GLN A 125 -7.87 -13.26 -11.32
N GLY A 126 -8.55 -12.33 -10.67
CA GLY A 126 -9.30 -12.60 -9.46
C GLY A 126 -8.46 -12.82 -8.21
N LEU A 127 -7.19 -12.38 -8.22
CA LEU A 127 -6.25 -12.60 -7.12
C LEU A 127 -6.35 -11.58 -6.00
N CYS A 128 -6.96 -10.43 -6.26
CA CYS A 128 -7.26 -9.43 -5.24
C CYS A 128 -8.43 -8.55 -5.67
N LYS A 129 -8.98 -7.81 -4.70
CA LYS A 129 -9.87 -6.67 -4.95
C LYS A 129 -9.06 -5.40 -4.79
N ALA A 130 -9.28 -4.44 -5.67
CA ALA A 130 -8.56 -3.17 -5.62
C ALA A 130 -9.49 -1.99 -5.91
N THR A 131 -9.23 -0.90 -5.19
CA THR A 131 -9.77 0.43 -5.49
C THR A 131 -8.65 1.24 -6.11
N PHE A 132 -8.83 1.62 -7.36
CA PHE A 132 -7.89 2.50 -8.06
C PHE A 132 -8.25 3.95 -7.76
N ILE A 133 -7.25 4.72 -7.31
CA ILE A 133 -7.49 6.10 -6.89
C ILE A 133 -7.58 7.08 -8.07
N ARG A 134 -7.15 6.65 -9.25
CA ARG A 134 -7.25 7.43 -10.50
C ARG A 134 -7.24 6.54 -11.73
#